data_1acc8fa8cdafae504e8b89797ddf8ddd
#
_entry.id   1acc8fa8cdafae504e8b89797ddf8ddd
#
_cell.length_a   1.000
_cell.length_b   1.000
_cell.length_c   1.000
_cell.angle_alpha   90.00
_cell.angle_beta   90.00
_cell.angle_gamma   90.00
#
_symmetry.space_group_name_H-M   'P 1'
#
loop_
_entity.id
_entity.type
_entity.pdbx_description
1 polymer ?
#
loop_
_entity_poly.entity_id
_entity_poly.type
_entity_poly.pdbx_seq_one_letter_code
_entity_poly.pdbx_strand_id
1 'polypeptide(L)'
;MKSLADGLPPEIARQIHPEWRKNEAAYWAVRDQLLGQYQGRWIGFADGAVLAVASTPLELFLAVQRSGRHAFVIRVGHEDEPWYRIRRVLFTYDTAYPSAALPVMSAEFRATSGSTGLLLDRVIPDTGADTTTLPWSDCQHLHLDPALGVPGVISGVAGGRAVTIGFLIWVWLDGQEYPSQVQADFAGQERILGRDVLNRLDVLFRGPTGKWSSTRAGG
;
A
#
# COMPACT_ATOMS: atom_id res chain seq x y z
N MET A 1 -24.77 -5.24 -2.57
CA MET A 1 -23.51 -5.41 -1.82
C MET A 1 -23.04 -4.05 -1.35
N LYS A 2 -22.41 -3.93 -0.18
CA LYS A 2 -21.90 -2.67 0.34
C LYS A 2 -20.58 -2.34 -0.38
N SER A 3 -20.41 -1.10 -0.86
CA SER A 3 -19.16 -0.67 -1.52
C SER A 3 -17.98 -0.76 -0.56
N LEU A 4 -16.79 -1.13 -1.06
CA LEU A 4 -15.56 -1.05 -0.27
C LEU A 4 -15.31 0.35 0.27
N ALA A 5 -15.61 1.38 -0.53
CA ALA A 5 -15.45 2.77 -0.13
C ALA A 5 -16.33 3.16 1.08
N ASP A 6 -17.42 2.44 1.35
CA ASP A 6 -18.30 2.71 2.50
C ASP A 6 -17.68 2.26 3.84
N GLY A 7 -16.57 1.52 3.80
CA GLY A 7 -15.76 1.17 4.97
C GLY A 7 -14.75 2.23 5.36
N LEU A 8 -14.55 3.27 4.53
CA LEU A 8 -13.66 4.39 4.83
C LEU A 8 -14.34 5.43 5.72
N PRO A 9 -13.56 6.30 6.40
CA PRO A 9 -14.11 7.48 7.07
C PRO A 9 -14.98 8.29 6.10
N PRO A 10 -16.17 8.82 6.55
CA PRO A 10 -17.14 9.43 5.64
C PRO A 10 -16.59 10.61 4.82
N GLU A 11 -15.66 11.38 5.37
CA GLU A 11 -14.99 12.50 4.70
C GLU A 11 -14.09 12.02 3.56
N ILE A 12 -13.45 10.87 3.72
CA ILE A 12 -12.60 10.24 2.69
C ILE A 12 -13.46 9.53 1.65
N ALA A 13 -14.46 8.77 2.09
CA ALA A 13 -15.37 8.05 1.20
C ALA A 13 -16.04 8.98 0.15
N ARG A 14 -16.31 10.25 0.53
CA ARG A 14 -16.87 11.27 -0.37
C ARG A 14 -15.90 11.78 -1.43
N GLN A 15 -14.58 11.65 -1.19
CA GLN A 15 -13.53 12.09 -2.11
C GLN A 15 -13.16 11.01 -3.13
N ILE A 16 -13.59 9.76 -2.91
CA ILE A 16 -13.36 8.68 -3.89
C ILE A 16 -14.03 9.04 -5.21
N HIS A 17 -13.26 8.97 -6.30
CA HIS A 17 -13.74 9.35 -7.62
C HIS A 17 -15.01 8.57 -8.02
N PRO A 18 -16.06 9.23 -8.55
CA PRO A 18 -17.32 8.58 -8.89
C PRO A 18 -17.18 7.42 -9.88
N GLU A 19 -16.25 7.52 -10.84
CA GLU A 19 -15.97 6.45 -11.79
C GLU A 19 -15.49 5.17 -11.12
N TRP A 20 -14.71 5.27 -10.03
CA TRP A 20 -14.28 4.09 -9.29
C TRP A 20 -15.48 3.32 -8.73
N ARG A 21 -16.45 4.03 -8.11
CA ARG A 21 -17.69 3.40 -7.58
C ARG A 21 -18.55 2.79 -8.68
N LYS A 22 -18.64 3.47 -9.82
CA LYS A 22 -19.34 2.96 -11.01
C LYS A 22 -18.69 1.68 -11.52
N ASN A 23 -17.37 1.66 -11.60
CA ASN A 23 -16.61 0.50 -12.05
C ASN A 23 -16.69 -0.66 -11.05
N GLU A 24 -16.71 -0.41 -9.74
CA GLU A 24 -16.99 -1.41 -8.71
C GLU A 24 -18.37 -2.06 -8.94
N ALA A 25 -19.42 -1.27 -9.10
CA ALA A 25 -20.77 -1.78 -9.33
C ALA A 25 -20.86 -2.59 -10.64
N ALA A 26 -20.21 -2.11 -11.70
CA ALA A 26 -20.15 -2.81 -12.99
C ALA A 26 -19.38 -4.14 -12.91
N TYR A 27 -18.27 -4.19 -12.15
CA TYR A 27 -17.55 -5.43 -11.90
C TYR A 27 -18.45 -6.50 -11.27
N TRP A 28 -19.18 -6.13 -10.21
CA TRP A 28 -20.06 -7.09 -9.52
C TRP A 28 -21.18 -7.62 -10.41
N ALA A 29 -21.64 -6.84 -11.38
CA ALA A 29 -22.66 -7.29 -12.33
C ALA A 29 -22.15 -8.38 -13.30
N VAL A 30 -20.85 -8.43 -13.58
CA VAL A 30 -20.24 -9.38 -14.54
C VAL A 30 -19.23 -10.33 -13.89
N ARG A 31 -19.13 -10.31 -12.55
CA ARG A 31 -18.13 -11.06 -11.78
C ARG A 31 -18.07 -12.54 -12.14
N ASP A 32 -19.20 -13.20 -12.28
CA ASP A 32 -19.24 -14.66 -12.54
C ASP A 32 -18.65 -15.01 -13.92
N GLN A 33 -18.78 -14.11 -14.90
CA GLN A 33 -18.15 -14.26 -16.20
C GLN A 33 -16.62 -14.08 -16.10
N LEU A 34 -16.19 -13.10 -15.30
CA LEU A 34 -14.77 -12.83 -15.09
C LEU A 34 -14.08 -13.94 -14.28
N LEU A 35 -14.81 -14.62 -13.39
CA LEU A 35 -14.28 -15.72 -12.61
C LEU A 35 -13.76 -16.86 -13.50
N GLY A 36 -14.46 -17.18 -14.60
CA GLY A 36 -14.05 -18.22 -15.54
C GLY A 36 -12.75 -17.91 -16.28
N GLN A 37 -12.41 -16.63 -16.44
CA GLN A 37 -11.24 -16.18 -17.23
C GLN A 37 -10.06 -15.70 -16.39
N TYR A 38 -10.32 -15.10 -15.24
CA TYR A 38 -9.33 -14.38 -14.45
C TYR A 38 -9.21 -14.86 -13.00
N GLN A 39 -9.68 -16.06 -12.68
CA GLN A 39 -9.61 -16.61 -11.31
C GLN A 39 -8.18 -16.51 -10.75
N GLY A 40 -8.05 -15.94 -9.55
CA GLY A 40 -6.78 -15.77 -8.86
C GLY A 40 -5.87 -14.64 -9.40
N ARG A 41 -6.26 -13.99 -10.51
CA ARG A 41 -5.50 -12.88 -11.09
C ARG A 41 -5.96 -11.55 -10.52
N TRP A 42 -5.03 -10.61 -10.45
CA TRP A 42 -5.34 -9.22 -10.18
C TRP A 42 -5.81 -8.54 -11.46
N ILE A 43 -6.95 -7.86 -11.41
CA ILE A 43 -7.46 -7.10 -12.55
C ILE A 43 -7.83 -5.68 -12.16
N GLY A 44 -7.62 -4.74 -13.09
CA GLY A 44 -8.21 -3.42 -13.09
C GLY A 44 -9.42 -3.43 -14.01
N PHE A 45 -10.59 -3.08 -13.48
CA PHE A 45 -11.85 -3.06 -14.21
C PHE A 45 -12.34 -1.64 -14.39
N ALA A 46 -12.56 -1.21 -15.63
CA ALA A 46 -13.03 0.12 -15.95
C ALA A 46 -13.91 0.10 -17.20
N ASP A 47 -14.90 0.97 -17.26
CA ASP A 47 -15.80 1.16 -18.42
C ASP A 47 -16.45 -0.15 -18.92
N GLY A 48 -16.77 -1.06 -17.98
CA GLY A 48 -17.40 -2.34 -18.31
C GLY A 48 -16.46 -3.42 -18.85
N ALA A 49 -15.14 -3.21 -18.83
CA ALA A 49 -14.15 -4.15 -19.35
C ALA A 49 -12.92 -4.29 -18.43
N VAL A 50 -12.17 -5.38 -18.61
CA VAL A 50 -10.86 -5.57 -17.96
C VAL A 50 -9.85 -4.66 -18.65
N LEU A 51 -9.35 -3.67 -17.93
CA LEU A 51 -8.37 -2.70 -18.39
C LEU A 51 -6.95 -3.26 -18.37
N ALA A 52 -6.64 -4.00 -17.29
CA ALA A 52 -5.32 -4.58 -17.07
C ALA A 52 -5.42 -5.86 -16.24
N VAL A 53 -4.46 -6.76 -16.42
CA VAL A 53 -4.30 -8.01 -15.68
C VAL A 53 -2.86 -8.11 -15.20
N ALA A 54 -2.67 -8.50 -13.93
CA ALA A 54 -1.34 -8.66 -13.37
C ALA A 54 -1.25 -9.86 -12.41
N SER A 55 -0.04 -10.24 -12.06
CA SER A 55 0.24 -11.28 -11.05
C SER A 55 0.33 -10.69 -9.65
N THR A 56 0.70 -9.42 -9.54
CA THR A 56 0.84 -8.70 -8.26
C THR A 56 0.02 -7.41 -8.26
N PRO A 57 -0.40 -6.93 -7.07
CA PRO A 57 -1.10 -5.66 -6.96
C PRO A 57 -0.25 -4.49 -7.48
N LEU A 58 1.05 -4.45 -7.18
CA LEU A 58 1.94 -3.37 -7.61
C LEU A 58 2.02 -3.24 -9.14
N GLU A 59 2.20 -4.36 -9.86
CA GLU A 59 2.17 -4.37 -11.33
C GLU A 59 0.85 -3.80 -11.87
N LEU A 60 -0.27 -4.20 -11.23
CA LEU A 60 -1.57 -3.71 -11.62
C LEU A 60 -1.74 -2.21 -11.39
N PHE A 61 -1.32 -1.70 -10.22
CA PHE A 61 -1.36 -0.26 -9.92
C PHE A 61 -0.59 0.55 -10.96
N LEU A 62 0.62 0.11 -11.31
CA LEU A 62 1.43 0.75 -12.36
C LEU A 62 0.70 0.78 -13.71
N ALA A 63 0.03 -0.32 -14.08
CA ALA A 63 -0.72 -0.41 -15.32
C ALA A 63 -1.97 0.51 -15.31
N VAL A 64 -2.72 0.52 -14.22
CA VAL A 64 -3.89 1.38 -14.04
C VAL A 64 -3.48 2.86 -14.07
N GLN A 65 -2.43 3.24 -13.35
CA GLN A 65 -1.95 4.62 -13.32
C GLN A 65 -1.55 5.11 -14.73
N ARG A 66 -0.82 4.28 -15.50
CA ARG A 66 -0.44 4.62 -16.88
C ARG A 66 -1.64 4.81 -17.80
N SER A 67 -2.76 4.16 -17.51
CA SER A 67 -3.99 4.31 -18.29
C SER A 67 -4.71 5.64 -18.06
N GLY A 68 -4.42 6.33 -16.94
CA GLY A 68 -5.13 7.54 -16.51
C GLY A 68 -6.59 7.32 -16.13
N ARG A 69 -7.03 6.06 -15.88
CA ARG A 69 -8.42 5.72 -15.56
C ARG A 69 -8.61 5.36 -14.10
N HIS A 70 -9.80 5.63 -13.57
CA HIS A 70 -10.19 5.26 -12.20
C HIS A 70 -10.75 3.84 -12.16
N ALA A 71 -9.88 2.84 -12.29
CA ALA A 71 -10.30 1.44 -12.31
C ALA A 71 -10.64 0.91 -10.92
N PHE A 72 -11.63 0.03 -10.84
CA PHE A 72 -11.82 -0.86 -9.69
C PHE A 72 -10.76 -1.97 -9.75
N VAL A 73 -9.97 -2.10 -8.70
CA VAL A 73 -8.86 -3.06 -8.61
C VAL A 73 -9.26 -4.19 -7.67
N ILE A 74 -9.13 -5.43 -8.12
CA ILE A 74 -9.54 -6.60 -7.32
C ILE A 74 -8.79 -7.88 -7.75
N ARG A 75 -8.68 -8.85 -6.83
CA ARG A 75 -8.24 -10.21 -7.15
C ARG A 75 -9.46 -11.08 -7.35
N VAL A 76 -9.68 -11.54 -8.58
CA VAL A 76 -10.89 -12.28 -8.97
C VAL A 76 -10.98 -13.63 -8.23
N GLY A 77 -12.12 -13.87 -7.59
CA GLY A 77 -12.35 -15.08 -6.77
C GLY A 77 -11.75 -15.03 -5.36
N HIS A 78 -11.12 -13.91 -4.99
CA HIS A 78 -10.53 -13.66 -3.69
C HIS A 78 -10.91 -12.26 -3.15
N GLU A 79 -12.10 -11.80 -3.51
CA GLU A 79 -12.57 -10.44 -3.25
C GLU A 79 -12.71 -10.14 -1.75
N ASP A 80 -12.98 -11.18 -0.94
CA ASP A 80 -13.09 -11.07 0.51
C ASP A 80 -11.73 -11.21 1.23
N GLU A 81 -10.68 -11.54 0.50
CA GLU A 81 -9.35 -11.65 1.07
C GLU A 81 -8.70 -10.28 1.21
N PRO A 82 -7.95 -10.02 2.29
CA PRO A 82 -7.15 -8.82 2.39
C PRO A 82 -6.05 -8.83 1.31
N TRP A 83 -5.82 -7.68 0.68
CA TRP A 83 -4.78 -7.54 -0.36
C TRP A 83 -3.40 -7.77 0.19
N TYR A 84 -3.17 -7.35 1.44
CA TYR A 84 -1.89 -7.44 2.14
C TYR A 84 -2.09 -7.93 3.56
N ARG A 85 -1.10 -8.69 4.04
CA ARG A 85 -0.99 -9.09 5.45
C ARG A 85 0.14 -8.29 6.06
N ILE A 86 -0.18 -7.36 6.94
CA ILE A 86 0.80 -6.64 7.73
C ILE A 86 1.16 -7.55 8.92
N ARG A 87 2.35 -8.15 8.86
CA ARG A 87 2.89 -8.95 9.97
C ARG A 87 3.89 -8.08 10.69
N ARG A 88 3.60 -7.66 11.91
CA ARG A 88 4.60 -7.01 12.77
C ARG A 88 5.57 -8.08 13.26
N VAL A 89 6.78 -8.07 12.75
CA VAL A 89 7.92 -8.72 13.39
C VAL A 89 8.62 -7.64 14.19
N LEU A 90 8.53 -7.71 15.52
CA LEU A 90 9.14 -6.74 16.42
C LEU A 90 10.65 -6.93 16.41
N PHE A 91 11.36 -6.00 15.78
CA PHE A 91 12.81 -5.83 15.93
C PHE A 91 13.08 -4.61 16.81
N THR A 92 14.04 -4.70 17.75
CA THR A 92 14.12 -3.81 18.90
C THR A 92 15.28 -2.85 18.82
N TYR A 93 15.04 -1.53 18.61
CA TYR A 93 16.10 -0.51 18.76
C TYR A 93 15.64 0.87 19.19
N ASP A 94 14.38 1.27 19.05
CA ASP A 94 13.89 2.51 19.62
C ASP A 94 13.48 2.26 21.08
N THR A 95 14.27 2.80 22.03
CA THR A 95 14.06 2.64 23.46
C THR A 95 12.81 3.38 24.00
N ALA A 96 12.20 4.24 23.20
CA ALA A 96 10.95 4.91 23.56
C ALA A 96 9.72 4.01 23.34
N TYR A 97 9.87 2.84 22.73
CA TYR A 97 8.81 1.86 22.60
C TYR A 97 8.60 1.14 23.94
N PRO A 98 7.33 0.98 24.40
CA PRO A 98 7.05 0.50 25.76
C PRO A 98 7.55 -0.90 26.09
N SER A 99 7.83 -1.75 25.09
CA SER A 99 8.20 -3.15 25.31
C SER A 99 9.58 -3.53 24.79
N ALA A 100 10.12 -2.87 23.79
CA ALA A 100 11.43 -3.14 23.24
C ALA A 100 11.82 -2.08 22.19
N ALA A 101 13.12 -1.75 22.07
CA ALA A 101 13.61 -0.79 21.08
C ALA A 101 13.41 -1.28 19.65
N LEU A 102 12.83 -0.51 18.75
CA LEU A 102 12.59 -0.85 17.34
C LEU A 102 13.68 -0.26 16.43
N PRO A 103 14.10 -0.96 15.36
CA PRO A 103 14.89 -0.34 14.31
C PRO A 103 14.02 0.74 13.64
N VAL A 104 14.55 1.94 13.56
CA VAL A 104 13.91 3.05 12.87
C VAL A 104 14.88 3.72 11.93
N MET A 105 14.36 4.32 10.88
CA MET A 105 15.12 5.03 9.86
C MET A 105 14.40 6.31 9.46
N SER A 106 15.14 7.19 8.77
CA SER A 106 14.55 8.30 8.01
C SER A 106 14.46 7.87 6.56
N ALA A 107 13.33 8.15 5.91
CA ALA A 107 13.10 7.92 4.50
C ALA A 107 12.36 9.12 3.90
N GLU A 108 12.68 9.47 2.66
CA GLU A 108 11.96 10.50 1.93
C GLU A 108 10.87 9.84 1.06
N PHE A 109 9.65 10.31 1.21
CA PHE A 109 8.49 9.83 0.46
C PHE A 109 8.07 10.91 -0.55
N ARG A 110 7.77 10.50 -1.79
CA ARG A 110 7.44 11.38 -2.91
C ARG A 110 6.17 10.93 -3.58
N ALA A 111 5.23 11.84 -3.78
CA ALA A 111 3.97 11.54 -4.48
C ALA A 111 4.20 11.13 -5.94
N THR A 112 5.20 11.70 -6.60
CA THR A 112 5.59 11.37 -7.98
C THR A 112 7.10 11.21 -8.09
N SER A 113 7.57 10.41 -9.05
CA SER A 113 9.01 10.24 -9.31
C SER A 113 9.67 11.59 -9.61
N GLY A 114 10.83 11.83 -9.00
CA GLY A 114 11.60 13.05 -9.20
C GLY A 114 11.04 14.31 -8.53
N SER A 115 9.87 14.23 -7.85
CA SER A 115 9.33 15.39 -7.10
C SER A 115 10.10 15.64 -5.80
N THR A 116 9.91 16.81 -5.23
CA THR A 116 10.32 17.08 -3.84
C THR A 116 9.49 16.21 -2.91
N GLY A 117 10.16 15.49 -2.02
CA GLY A 117 9.53 14.57 -1.08
C GLY A 117 9.36 15.15 0.32
N LEU A 118 8.71 14.37 1.15
CA LEU A 118 8.58 14.57 2.58
C LEU A 118 9.53 13.62 3.29
N LEU A 119 10.53 14.17 3.99
CA LEU A 119 11.41 13.37 4.85
C LEU A 119 10.64 12.99 6.11
N LEU A 120 10.46 11.69 6.32
CA LEU A 120 9.81 11.15 7.49
C LEU A 120 10.83 10.40 8.34
N ASP A 121 10.86 10.74 9.63
CA ASP A 121 11.66 10.04 10.64
C ASP A 121 10.86 8.91 11.30
N ARG A 122 11.57 8.02 12.00
CA ARG A 122 10.98 6.90 12.75
C ARG A 122 10.17 5.96 11.86
N VAL A 123 10.59 5.76 10.63
CA VAL A 123 10.04 4.74 9.74
C VAL A 123 10.59 3.38 10.16
N ILE A 124 9.71 2.44 10.44
CA ILE A 124 10.03 1.10 10.92
C ILE A 124 10.22 0.18 9.72
N PRO A 125 11.43 -0.36 9.46
CA PRO A 125 11.61 -1.41 8.45
C PRO A 125 11.02 -2.72 8.98
N ASP A 126 9.91 -3.16 8.38
CA ASP A 126 9.19 -4.36 8.81
C ASP A 126 9.15 -5.41 7.69
N THR A 127 10.00 -6.44 7.82
CA THR A 127 10.03 -7.58 6.89
C THR A 127 8.79 -8.49 7.00
N GLY A 128 7.96 -8.29 8.01
CA GLY A 128 6.67 -8.95 8.16
C GLY A 128 5.52 -8.24 7.45
N ALA A 129 5.71 -6.96 7.07
CA ALA A 129 4.72 -6.20 6.32
C ALA A 129 4.89 -6.42 4.82
N ASP A 130 3.82 -6.79 4.12
CA ASP A 130 3.83 -7.00 2.67
C ASP A 130 3.98 -5.68 1.90
N THR A 131 3.51 -4.57 2.48
CA THR A 131 3.46 -3.25 1.86
C THR A 131 3.78 -2.15 2.88
N THR A 132 4.25 -1.04 2.37
CA THR A 132 4.49 0.18 3.13
C THR A 132 3.17 0.78 3.63
N THR A 133 3.15 1.23 4.88
CA THR A 133 1.97 1.83 5.50
C THR A 133 2.36 3.16 6.14
N LEU A 134 1.57 4.21 5.88
CA LEU A 134 1.75 5.53 6.49
C LEU A 134 0.48 5.98 7.19
N PRO A 135 0.59 6.69 8.33
CA PRO A 135 -0.53 7.43 8.91
C PRO A 135 -1.21 8.31 7.87
N TRP A 136 -2.52 8.45 7.94
CA TRP A 136 -3.25 9.32 7.02
C TRP A 136 -2.75 10.77 7.04
N SER A 137 -2.32 11.28 8.20
CA SER A 137 -1.72 12.61 8.32
C SER A 137 -0.48 12.80 7.43
N ASP A 138 0.37 11.77 7.33
CA ASP A 138 1.55 11.83 6.45
C ASP A 138 1.14 11.77 4.96
N CYS A 139 0.12 10.97 4.63
CA CYS A 139 -0.46 10.96 3.29
C CYS A 139 -1.01 12.34 2.88
N GLN A 140 -1.64 13.06 3.83
CA GLN A 140 -2.11 14.43 3.62
C GLN A 140 -0.94 15.41 3.41
N HIS A 141 0.14 15.30 4.18
CA HIS A 141 1.34 16.12 4.00
C HIS A 141 2.04 15.84 2.66
N LEU A 142 1.93 14.64 2.14
CA LEU A 142 2.36 14.26 0.79
C LEU A 142 1.40 14.74 -0.30
N HIS A 143 0.30 15.42 0.07
CA HIS A 143 -0.76 15.86 -0.84
C HIS A 143 -1.37 14.73 -1.69
N LEU A 144 -1.48 13.52 -1.10
CA LEU A 144 -2.10 12.39 -1.79
C LEU A 144 -3.61 12.61 -1.87
N ASP A 145 -4.12 12.67 -3.09
CA ASP A 145 -5.53 12.90 -3.35
C ASP A 145 -6.32 11.58 -3.23
N PRO A 146 -7.29 11.45 -2.30
CA PRO A 146 -8.12 10.26 -2.18
C PRO A 146 -8.86 9.88 -3.46
N ALA A 147 -9.16 10.85 -4.33
CA ALA A 147 -9.79 10.57 -5.62
C ALA A 147 -8.90 9.77 -6.57
N LEU A 148 -7.57 9.83 -6.39
CA LEU A 148 -6.59 9.06 -7.16
C LEU A 148 -6.18 7.76 -6.46
N GLY A 149 -6.59 7.57 -5.22
CA GLY A 149 -6.31 6.37 -4.44
C GLY A 149 -7.24 5.20 -4.79
N VAL A 150 -6.81 4.01 -4.42
CA VAL A 150 -7.58 2.78 -4.64
C VAL A 150 -7.99 2.21 -3.28
N PRO A 151 -9.29 2.21 -2.94
CA PRO A 151 -9.78 1.56 -1.73
C PRO A 151 -9.46 0.06 -1.72
N GLY A 152 -9.05 -0.43 -0.57
CA GLY A 152 -8.65 -1.82 -0.36
C GLY A 152 -8.82 -2.27 1.08
N VAL A 153 -8.41 -3.49 1.37
CA VAL A 153 -8.46 -4.07 2.71
C VAL A 153 -7.09 -4.56 3.12
N ILE A 154 -6.65 -4.17 4.30
CA ILE A 154 -5.45 -4.70 4.96
C ILE A 154 -5.82 -5.56 6.16
N SER A 155 -4.95 -6.49 6.54
CA SER A 155 -5.08 -7.24 7.78
C SER A 155 -3.80 -7.15 8.61
N GLY A 156 -3.96 -6.94 9.92
CA GLY A 156 -2.87 -6.96 10.89
C GLY A 156 -2.59 -8.36 11.45
N VAL A 157 -1.51 -8.46 12.23
CA VAL A 157 -1.05 -9.71 12.87
C VAL A 157 -2.12 -10.35 13.77
N ALA A 158 -2.95 -9.54 14.41
CA ALA A 158 -4.02 -10.01 15.29
C ALA A 158 -5.30 -10.41 14.55
N GLY A 159 -5.26 -10.51 13.20
CA GLY A 159 -6.42 -10.85 12.39
C GLY A 159 -7.44 -9.72 12.21
N GLY A 160 -7.15 -8.53 12.73
CA GLY A 160 -7.97 -7.35 12.50
C GLY A 160 -7.96 -6.97 11.02
N ARG A 161 -9.12 -6.61 10.46
CA ARG A 161 -9.27 -6.12 9.08
C ARG A 161 -9.62 -4.63 9.11
N ALA A 162 -8.96 -3.85 8.27
CA ALA A 162 -9.25 -2.43 8.11
C ALA A 162 -9.38 -2.07 6.63
N VAL A 163 -10.32 -1.20 6.31
CA VAL A 163 -10.38 -0.58 4.98
C VAL A 163 -9.36 0.54 4.94
N THR A 164 -8.66 0.62 3.82
CA THR A 164 -7.59 1.58 3.56
C THR A 164 -7.73 2.18 2.17
N ILE A 165 -6.91 3.16 1.85
CA ILE A 165 -6.67 3.63 0.48
C ILE A 165 -5.21 3.40 0.14
N GLY A 166 -4.97 2.70 -0.97
CA GLY A 166 -3.65 2.49 -1.54
C GLY A 166 -3.30 3.59 -2.54
N PHE A 167 -2.04 4.05 -2.49
CA PHE A 167 -1.46 5.02 -3.42
C PHE A 167 -0.16 4.47 -3.98
N LEU A 168 0.13 4.73 -5.24
CA LEU A 168 1.46 4.52 -5.79
C LEU A 168 2.29 5.79 -5.54
N ILE A 169 3.40 5.63 -4.81
CA ILE A 169 4.35 6.68 -4.49
C ILE A 169 5.77 6.20 -4.72
N TRP A 170 6.75 7.05 -4.45
CA TRP A 170 8.17 6.70 -4.50
C TRP A 170 8.82 6.91 -3.14
N VAL A 171 9.66 5.97 -2.74
CA VAL A 171 10.49 6.05 -1.54
C VAL A 171 11.92 6.31 -1.99
N TRP A 172 12.50 7.41 -1.54
CA TRP A 172 13.90 7.74 -1.79
C TRP A 172 14.76 7.25 -0.64
N LEU A 173 15.66 6.32 -0.94
CA LEU A 173 16.61 5.72 -0.01
C LEU A 173 17.96 5.53 -0.70
N ASP A 174 19.05 5.82 0.02
CA ASP A 174 20.43 5.58 -0.44
C ASP A 174 20.70 6.10 -1.86
N GLY A 175 20.14 7.28 -2.18
CA GLY A 175 20.34 7.92 -3.48
C GLY A 175 19.47 7.36 -4.62
N GLN A 176 18.47 6.53 -4.33
CA GLN A 176 17.61 5.90 -5.33
C GLN A 176 16.12 5.99 -5.00
N GLU A 177 15.28 5.98 -6.03
CA GLU A 177 13.83 5.91 -5.92
C GLU A 177 13.32 4.46 -6.08
N TYR A 178 12.45 4.08 -5.18
CA TYR A 178 11.76 2.79 -5.21
C TYR A 178 10.25 3.04 -5.30
N PRO A 179 9.56 2.53 -6.33
CA PRO A 179 8.11 2.58 -6.36
C PRO A 179 7.55 1.72 -5.22
N SER A 180 6.60 2.28 -4.49
CA SER A 180 5.95 1.67 -3.34
C SER A 180 4.44 1.85 -3.44
N GLN A 181 3.71 0.83 -3.02
CA GLN A 181 2.26 0.90 -2.87
C GLN A 181 1.93 1.18 -1.41
N VAL A 182 1.88 2.45 -1.05
CA VAL A 182 1.55 2.87 0.31
C VAL A 182 0.08 2.64 0.61
N GLN A 183 -0.18 2.08 1.80
CA GLN A 183 -1.51 1.97 2.38
C GLN A 183 -1.70 3.04 3.46
N ALA A 184 -2.76 3.82 3.36
CA ALA A 184 -3.09 4.84 4.36
C ALA A 184 -3.67 4.18 5.62
N ASP A 185 -3.04 4.40 6.77
CA ASP A 185 -3.57 3.99 8.08
C ASP A 185 -4.35 5.13 8.71
N PHE A 186 -5.67 4.95 8.86
CA PHE A 186 -6.56 5.96 9.43
C PHE A 186 -6.62 5.94 10.96
N ALA A 187 -6.09 4.89 11.58
CA ALA A 187 -6.14 4.71 13.04
C ALA A 187 -4.74 4.69 13.68
N GLY A 188 -3.72 4.27 12.95
CA GLY A 188 -2.36 4.13 13.45
C GLY A 188 -1.54 5.40 13.32
N GLN A 189 -0.41 5.40 14.05
CA GLN A 189 0.59 6.48 14.03
C GLN A 189 1.96 5.97 13.55
N GLU A 190 2.06 4.68 13.26
CA GLU A 190 3.32 4.07 12.87
C GLU A 190 3.57 4.20 11.37
N ARG A 191 4.81 4.53 11.01
CA ARG A 191 5.33 4.56 9.65
C ARG A 191 6.04 3.25 9.40
N ILE A 192 5.51 2.43 8.52
CA ILE A 192 6.05 1.08 8.23
C ILE A 192 6.59 1.07 6.81
N LEU A 193 7.85 0.68 6.64
CA LEU A 193 8.44 0.37 5.35
C LEU A 193 8.33 -1.14 5.13
N GLY A 194 7.52 -1.54 4.17
CA GLY A 194 7.22 -2.93 3.89
C GLY A 194 8.16 -3.61 2.90
N ARG A 195 7.90 -4.89 2.64
CA ARG A 195 8.68 -5.72 1.70
C ARG A 195 8.61 -5.24 0.25
N ASP A 196 7.60 -4.46 -0.11
CA ASP A 196 7.50 -3.82 -1.42
C ASP A 196 8.72 -2.92 -1.74
N VAL A 197 9.37 -2.39 -0.70
CA VAL A 197 10.65 -1.68 -0.78
C VAL A 197 11.81 -2.53 -0.26
N LEU A 198 11.66 -3.14 0.92
CA LEU A 198 12.76 -3.84 1.61
C LEU A 198 13.34 -5.00 0.79
N ASN A 199 12.54 -5.71 -0.01
CA ASN A 199 13.03 -6.79 -0.87
C ASN A 199 13.97 -6.32 -2.01
N ARG A 200 14.14 -5.01 -2.16
CA ARG A 200 15.08 -4.41 -3.14
C ARG A 200 16.37 -3.93 -2.50
N LEU A 201 16.51 -4.17 -1.20
CA LEU A 201 17.64 -3.75 -0.38
C LEU A 201 18.24 -4.96 0.31
N ASP A 202 19.57 -4.94 0.51
CA ASP A 202 20.23 -5.80 1.48
C ASP A 202 20.16 -5.08 2.84
N VAL A 203 19.43 -5.65 3.78
CA VAL A 203 19.21 -5.04 5.10
C VAL A 203 19.92 -5.89 6.16
N LEU A 204 20.86 -5.28 6.87
CA LEU A 204 21.59 -5.89 7.98
C LEU A 204 21.18 -5.26 9.31
N PHE A 205 20.53 -6.04 10.16
CA PHE A 205 20.20 -5.65 11.53
C PHE A 205 21.26 -6.16 12.51
N ARG A 206 21.88 -5.26 13.26
CA ARG A 206 22.88 -5.57 14.30
C ARG A 206 22.29 -5.30 15.68
N GLY A 207 21.40 -6.18 16.15
CA GLY A 207 20.69 -6.09 17.41
C GLY A 207 21.50 -5.69 18.62
N PRO A 208 22.61 -6.39 18.94
CA PRO A 208 23.40 -6.09 20.13
C PRO A 208 24.02 -4.69 20.16
N THR A 209 24.19 -4.05 19.01
CA THR A 209 24.77 -2.70 18.90
C THR A 209 23.74 -1.59 18.65
N GLY A 210 22.44 -1.95 18.50
CA GLY A 210 21.38 -1.00 18.15
C GLY A 210 21.58 -0.32 16.80
N LYS A 211 22.36 -0.93 15.89
CA LYS A 211 22.67 -0.38 14.56
C LYS A 211 22.08 -1.27 13.47
N TRP A 212 21.73 -0.67 12.38
CA TRP A 212 21.40 -1.38 11.16
C TRP A 212 21.94 -0.61 9.94
N SER A 213 22.05 -1.27 8.82
CA SER A 213 22.46 -0.66 7.55
C SER A 213 21.69 -1.29 6.42
N SER A 214 21.39 -0.50 5.40
CA SER A 214 20.89 -0.99 4.12
C SER A 214 21.91 -0.68 3.02
N THR A 215 21.99 -1.57 2.05
CA THR A 215 22.72 -1.36 0.80
C THR A 215 21.84 -1.86 -0.33
N ARG A 216 22.13 -1.42 -1.54
CA ARG A 216 21.46 -1.95 -2.72
C ARG A 216 21.72 -3.45 -2.80
N ALA A 217 20.65 -4.25 -3.03
CA ALA A 217 20.82 -5.65 -3.42
C ALA A 217 21.70 -5.69 -4.68
N GLY A 218 22.81 -6.40 -4.61
CA GLY A 218 23.78 -6.48 -5.68
C GLY A 218 23.10 -6.99 -6.96
N GLY A 219 23.21 -6.23 -8.04
CA GLY A 219 22.83 -6.65 -9.38
C GLY A 219 23.85 -7.65 -9.93
#